data_c42baa1fede0dc44d65ba03af3523bad
#
_entry.id   c42baa1fede0dc44d65ba03af3523bad
#
_cell.length_a   1.000
_cell.length_b   1.000
_cell.length_c   1.000
_cell.angle_alpha   90.00
_cell.angle_beta   90.00
_cell.angle_gamma   90.00
#
_symmetry.space_group_name_H-M   'P 1'
#
loop_
_entity.id
_entity.type
_entity.pdbx_description
1 polymer ?
#
loop_
_entity_poly.entity_id
_entity_poly.type
_entity_poly.pdbx_seq_one_letter_code
_entity_poly.pdbx_strand_id
1 'polypeptide(L)'
;VQAIMTIEVRERRNEWYRSIDTAQAYGNEEGVGQAIVKCGLPREELFITTKIWISNAGYEKAKASIEESLKKLKTDYVDLLLIHQPFGDYYGTYRAMEEAYKVGKARAIGVSNFYPDRYIDIAHFAEVVPAVNQVETHVF
;
A
#
# COMPACT_ATOMS: atom_id res chain seq x y z
N VAL A 1 20.50 5.75 -1.74
CA VAL A 1 20.77 4.35 -2.14
C VAL A 1 19.44 3.80 -2.62
N GLN A 2 19.32 3.69 -3.95
CA GLN A 2 18.13 3.25 -4.65
C GLN A 2 18.10 1.71 -4.55
N ALA A 3 17.27 1.17 -3.67
CA ALA A 3 17.00 -0.25 -3.67
C ALA A 3 16.13 -0.57 -4.89
N ILE A 4 16.75 -0.94 -5.98
CA ILE A 4 16.08 -1.56 -7.11
C ILE A 4 15.75 -2.98 -6.66
N MET A 5 14.55 -3.17 -6.11
CA MET A 5 13.97 -4.51 -6.05
C MET A 5 13.55 -4.89 -7.47
N THR A 6 14.49 -5.40 -8.22
CA THR A 6 14.16 -6.20 -9.39
C THR A 6 13.50 -7.47 -8.87
N ILE A 7 12.18 -7.58 -9.02
CA ILE A 7 11.50 -8.85 -8.80
C ILE A 7 11.95 -9.75 -9.94
N GLU A 8 13.10 -10.41 -9.77
CA GLU A 8 13.45 -11.57 -10.57
C GLU A 8 12.50 -12.70 -10.15
N VAL A 9 11.45 -12.85 -10.93
CA VAL A 9 10.63 -14.06 -10.91
C VAL A 9 11.51 -15.18 -11.47
N ARG A 10 12.37 -15.75 -10.63
CA ARG A 10 13.14 -16.95 -11.00
C ARG A 10 12.22 -18.15 -10.86
N GLU A 11 12.03 -18.84 -11.98
CA GLU A 11 11.52 -20.20 -12.05
C GLU A 11 12.31 -21.14 -11.13
N ARG A 12 11.85 -21.32 -9.90
CA ARG A 12 12.14 -22.51 -9.12
C ARG A 12 10.83 -23.13 -8.70
N ARG A 13 10.62 -24.34 -9.19
CA ARG A 13 9.53 -25.27 -8.94
C ARG A 13 8.70 -24.95 -7.67
N ASN A 14 7.48 -24.46 -7.85
CA ASN A 14 6.39 -24.37 -6.86
C ASN A 14 6.53 -23.41 -5.66
N GLU A 15 7.52 -22.54 -5.57
CA GLU A 15 7.65 -21.54 -4.50
C GLU A 15 7.55 -20.12 -5.05
N TRP A 16 6.34 -19.71 -5.40
CA TRP A 16 6.07 -18.35 -5.85
C TRP A 16 5.76 -17.47 -4.64
N TYR A 17 6.46 -16.35 -4.52
CA TYR A 17 6.02 -15.30 -3.62
C TYR A 17 4.66 -14.79 -4.09
N ARG A 18 3.68 -14.79 -3.18
CA ARG A 18 2.32 -14.28 -3.43
C ARG A 18 2.12 -12.87 -2.88
N SER A 19 3.00 -12.41 -2.00
CA SER A 19 2.92 -11.10 -1.37
C SER A 19 3.97 -10.16 -1.95
N ILE A 20 3.52 -9.01 -2.43
CA ILE A 20 4.35 -7.95 -2.99
C ILE A 20 4.09 -6.68 -2.18
N ASP A 21 5.11 -6.16 -1.52
CA ASP A 21 5.07 -4.90 -0.77
C ASP A 21 5.82 -3.81 -1.55
N THR A 22 5.09 -2.79 -1.96
CA THR A 22 5.64 -1.61 -2.64
C THR A 22 5.14 -0.32 -2.00
N ALA A 23 5.48 0.83 -2.57
CA ALA A 23 5.01 2.14 -2.15
C ALA A 23 5.19 3.18 -3.27
N GLN A 24 4.40 4.24 -3.25
CA GLN A 24 4.56 5.39 -4.13
C GLN A 24 5.98 5.98 -4.08
N ALA A 25 6.56 6.03 -2.87
CA ALA A 25 7.91 6.56 -2.64
C ALA A 25 9.03 5.75 -3.33
N TYR A 26 8.79 4.48 -3.65
CA TYR A 26 9.81 3.62 -4.25
C TYR A 26 9.98 3.86 -5.76
N GLY A 27 9.01 4.51 -6.41
CA GLY A 27 9.05 4.83 -7.83
C GLY A 27 8.99 3.60 -8.76
N ASN A 28 8.59 2.43 -8.24
CA ASN A 28 8.63 1.15 -8.95
C ASN A 28 7.26 0.51 -9.19
N GLU A 29 6.15 1.19 -8.82
CA GLU A 29 4.80 0.64 -8.96
C GLU A 29 4.47 0.20 -10.39
N GLU A 30 4.97 0.93 -11.41
CA GLU A 30 4.77 0.54 -12.81
C GLU A 30 5.48 -0.76 -13.17
N GLY A 31 6.71 -0.96 -12.69
CA GLY A 31 7.46 -2.20 -12.84
C GLY A 31 6.78 -3.38 -12.15
N VAL A 32 6.25 -3.15 -10.94
CA VAL A 32 5.43 -4.13 -10.20
C VAL A 32 4.18 -4.48 -11.00
N GLY A 33 3.47 -3.49 -11.56
CA GLY A 33 2.29 -3.72 -12.39
C GLY A 33 2.60 -4.55 -13.64
N GLN A 34 3.75 -4.32 -14.28
CA GLN A 34 4.20 -5.15 -15.40
C GLN A 34 4.49 -6.59 -14.95
N ALA A 35 5.09 -6.79 -13.78
CA ALA A 35 5.35 -8.10 -13.23
C ALA A 35 4.06 -8.86 -12.90
N ILE A 36 3.06 -8.19 -12.31
CA ILE A 36 1.73 -8.75 -12.02
C ILE A 36 1.10 -9.29 -13.30
N VAL A 37 1.11 -8.51 -14.38
CA VAL A 37 0.52 -8.95 -15.67
C VAL A 37 1.29 -10.11 -16.28
N LYS A 38 2.62 -10.12 -16.14
CA LYS A 38 3.48 -11.14 -16.78
C LYS A 38 3.58 -12.44 -16.00
N CYS A 39 3.29 -12.46 -14.71
CA CYS A 39 3.46 -13.66 -13.88
C CYS A 39 2.48 -14.79 -14.20
N GLY A 40 1.39 -14.49 -14.90
CA GLY A 40 0.40 -15.49 -15.32
C GLY A 40 -0.46 -16.04 -14.18
N LEU A 41 -0.34 -15.50 -12.97
CA LEU A 41 -1.19 -15.89 -11.85
C LEU A 41 -2.49 -15.10 -11.85
N PRO A 42 -3.61 -15.68 -11.42
CA PRO A 42 -4.84 -14.96 -11.15
C PRO A 42 -4.57 -13.85 -10.12
N ARG A 43 -5.18 -12.66 -10.32
CA ARG A 43 -4.97 -11.50 -9.43
C ARG A 43 -5.30 -11.81 -7.97
N GLU A 44 -6.31 -12.62 -7.73
CA GLU A 44 -6.78 -13.04 -6.41
C GLU A 44 -5.79 -13.95 -5.67
N GLU A 45 -4.81 -14.53 -6.35
CA GLU A 45 -3.73 -15.29 -5.73
C GLU A 45 -2.57 -14.40 -5.25
N LEU A 46 -2.57 -13.11 -5.62
CA LEU A 46 -1.55 -12.17 -5.23
C LEU A 46 -2.05 -11.26 -4.10
N PHE A 47 -1.19 -11.02 -3.11
CA PHE A 47 -1.39 -10.03 -2.06
C PHE A 47 -0.51 -8.82 -2.33
N ILE A 48 -1.11 -7.71 -2.71
CA ILE A 48 -0.40 -6.49 -3.11
C ILE A 48 -0.61 -5.40 -2.07
N THR A 49 0.51 -4.92 -1.53
CA THR A 49 0.55 -3.77 -0.62
C THR A 49 1.17 -2.57 -1.34
N THR A 50 0.53 -1.41 -1.24
CA THR A 50 1.16 -0.13 -1.57
C THR A 50 0.89 0.91 -0.48
N LYS A 51 1.62 2.04 -0.53
CA LYS A 51 1.60 3.05 0.53
C LYS A 51 1.54 4.44 -0.07
N ILE A 52 0.67 5.30 0.49
CA ILE A 52 0.55 6.70 0.11
C ILE A 52 1.72 7.48 0.70
N TRP A 53 2.45 8.18 -0.15
CA TRP A 53 3.59 8.98 0.27
C TRP A 53 3.17 10.34 0.81
N ILE A 54 4.02 10.95 1.64
CA ILE A 54 3.77 12.22 2.34
C ILE A 54 3.43 13.39 1.41
N SER A 55 3.98 13.44 0.19
CA SER A 55 3.65 14.48 -0.79
C SER A 55 2.19 14.44 -1.25
N ASN A 56 1.54 13.29 -1.10
CA ASN A 56 0.15 13.04 -1.43
C ASN A 56 -0.76 13.05 -0.20
N ALA A 57 -0.27 13.58 0.94
CA ALA A 57 -1.07 13.71 2.15
C ALA A 57 -2.21 14.71 1.97
N GLY A 58 -3.35 14.41 2.61
CA GLY A 58 -4.60 15.16 2.50
C GLY A 58 -5.61 14.48 1.57
N TYR A 59 -6.89 14.74 1.83
CA TYR A 59 -8.00 14.00 1.21
C TYR A 59 -7.96 13.96 -0.32
N GLU A 60 -7.92 15.14 -0.98
CA GLU A 60 -8.00 15.22 -2.46
C GLU A 60 -6.75 14.63 -3.12
N LYS A 61 -5.56 14.91 -2.57
CA LYS A 61 -4.31 14.39 -3.10
C LYS A 61 -4.22 12.88 -2.93
N ALA A 62 -4.60 12.37 -1.76
CA ALA A 62 -4.62 10.94 -1.50
C ALA A 62 -5.57 10.21 -2.44
N LYS A 63 -6.79 10.74 -2.62
CA LYS A 63 -7.77 10.18 -3.54
C LYS A 63 -7.24 10.08 -4.97
N ALA A 64 -6.64 11.15 -5.49
CA ALA A 64 -6.03 11.16 -6.82
C ALA A 64 -4.86 10.18 -6.91
N SER A 65 -4.00 10.11 -5.88
CA SER A 65 -2.83 9.25 -5.86
C SER A 65 -3.17 7.75 -5.76
N ILE A 66 -4.29 7.40 -5.13
CA ILE A 66 -4.80 6.02 -5.11
C ILE A 66 -5.14 5.56 -6.54
N GLU A 67 -5.85 6.39 -7.31
CA GLU A 67 -6.16 6.07 -8.70
C GLU A 67 -4.89 5.91 -9.55
N GLU A 68 -3.91 6.78 -9.33
CA GLU A 68 -2.64 6.70 -10.03
C GLU A 68 -1.87 5.41 -9.68
N SER A 69 -1.83 5.02 -8.41
CA SER A 69 -1.21 3.76 -7.96
C SER A 69 -1.88 2.55 -8.60
N LEU A 70 -3.21 2.47 -8.60
CA LEU A 70 -3.95 1.38 -9.24
C LEU A 70 -3.63 1.28 -10.74
N LYS A 71 -3.56 2.42 -11.42
CA LYS A 71 -3.20 2.48 -12.85
C LYS A 71 -1.77 1.97 -13.09
N LYS A 72 -0.79 2.39 -12.27
CA LYS A 72 0.60 1.92 -12.34
C LYS A 72 0.73 0.44 -12.06
N LEU A 73 0.02 -0.05 -11.04
CA LEU A 73 -0.01 -1.45 -10.64
C LEU A 73 -0.82 -2.33 -11.59
N LYS A 74 -1.55 -1.74 -12.56
CA LYS A 74 -2.38 -2.44 -13.55
C LYS A 74 -3.40 -3.38 -12.90
N THR A 75 -4.03 -2.92 -11.84
CA THR A 75 -5.02 -3.68 -11.07
C THR A 75 -6.16 -2.76 -10.63
N ASP A 76 -7.34 -3.32 -10.43
CA ASP A 76 -8.52 -2.58 -9.98
C ASP A 76 -8.55 -2.40 -8.46
N TYR A 77 -7.75 -3.17 -7.72
CA TYR A 77 -7.67 -3.09 -6.28
C TYR A 77 -6.29 -3.49 -5.75
N VAL A 78 -5.98 -3.03 -4.54
CA VAL A 78 -4.86 -3.54 -3.72
C VAL A 78 -5.41 -4.30 -2.51
N ASP A 79 -4.64 -5.27 -2.01
CA ASP A 79 -5.05 -6.04 -0.83
C ASP A 79 -4.84 -5.25 0.46
N LEU A 80 -3.78 -4.43 0.50
CA LEU A 80 -3.49 -3.56 1.63
C LEU A 80 -3.00 -2.19 1.15
N LEU A 81 -3.66 -1.13 1.63
CA LEU A 81 -3.26 0.25 1.39
C LEU A 81 -2.85 0.90 2.71
N LEU A 82 -1.66 1.49 2.77
CA LEU A 82 -1.11 2.09 3.98
C LEU A 82 -0.83 3.58 3.82
N ILE A 83 -0.94 4.34 4.91
CA ILE A 83 -0.23 5.61 5.04
C ILE A 83 1.24 5.27 5.32
N HIS A 84 2.17 5.74 4.49
CA HIS A 84 3.58 5.37 4.59
C HIS A 84 4.27 5.95 5.82
N GLN A 85 3.95 7.21 6.16
CA GLN A 85 4.54 7.95 7.28
C GLN A 85 3.50 8.84 7.94
N PRO A 86 3.57 9.03 9.28
CA PRO A 86 2.60 9.82 10.05
C PRO A 86 2.85 11.34 9.95
N PHE A 87 2.96 11.86 8.71
CA PHE A 87 3.23 13.28 8.47
C PHE A 87 2.16 13.93 7.61
N GLY A 88 2.01 15.25 7.80
CA GLY A 88 1.02 16.04 7.08
C GLY A 88 -0.42 15.74 7.53
N ASP A 89 -1.38 15.97 6.65
CA ASP A 89 -2.80 15.68 6.90
C ASP A 89 -3.09 14.18 6.73
N TYR A 90 -2.64 13.36 7.68
CA TYR A 90 -2.93 11.93 7.66
C TYR A 90 -4.39 11.60 7.96
N TYR A 91 -5.15 12.46 8.62
CA TYR A 91 -6.60 12.29 8.79
C TYR A 91 -7.34 12.40 7.47
N GLY A 92 -7.07 13.46 6.68
CA GLY A 92 -7.64 13.60 5.35
C GLY A 92 -7.22 12.45 4.42
N THR A 93 -5.96 12.02 4.50
CA THR A 93 -5.44 10.86 3.78
C THR A 93 -6.22 9.60 4.14
N TYR A 94 -6.42 9.36 5.44
CA TYR A 94 -7.12 8.16 5.91
C TYR A 94 -8.57 8.13 5.47
N ARG A 95 -9.28 9.27 5.49
CA ARG A 95 -10.66 9.37 4.97
C ARG A 95 -10.75 9.01 3.48
N ALA A 96 -9.77 9.40 2.67
CA ALA A 96 -9.72 8.99 1.26
C ALA A 96 -9.50 7.47 1.13
N MET A 97 -8.70 6.88 2.02
CA MET A 97 -8.50 5.42 2.07
C MET A 97 -9.76 4.67 2.50
N GLU A 98 -10.52 5.21 3.45
CA GLU A 98 -11.82 4.64 3.87
C GLU A 98 -12.83 4.62 2.72
N GLU A 99 -12.85 5.67 1.89
CA GLU A 99 -13.67 5.65 0.66
C GLU A 99 -13.19 4.58 -0.33
N ALA A 100 -11.87 4.49 -0.55
CA ALA A 100 -11.30 3.46 -1.41
C ALA A 100 -11.63 2.04 -0.91
N TYR A 101 -11.62 1.83 0.41
CA TYR A 101 -12.05 0.58 1.03
C TYR A 101 -13.53 0.30 0.78
N LYS A 102 -14.41 1.28 1.02
CA LYS A 102 -15.87 1.14 0.84
C LYS A 102 -16.28 0.80 -0.61
N VAL A 103 -15.52 1.30 -1.60
CA VAL A 103 -15.77 1.00 -3.02
C VAL A 103 -14.96 -0.18 -3.57
N GLY A 104 -14.22 -0.89 -2.71
CA GLY A 104 -13.49 -2.10 -3.07
C GLY A 104 -12.15 -1.89 -3.78
N LYS A 105 -11.61 -0.66 -3.81
CA LYS A 105 -10.27 -0.36 -4.35
C LYS A 105 -9.12 -0.75 -3.40
N ALA A 106 -9.43 -0.92 -2.12
CA ALA A 106 -8.53 -1.50 -1.13
C ALA A 106 -9.31 -2.54 -0.31
N ARG A 107 -8.76 -3.74 -0.13
CA ARG A 107 -9.39 -4.81 0.66
C ARG A 107 -9.18 -4.64 2.16
N ALA A 108 -8.06 -4.00 2.51
CA ALA A 108 -7.75 -3.57 3.87
C ALA A 108 -6.99 -2.24 3.82
N ILE A 109 -7.14 -1.44 4.87
CA ILE A 109 -6.42 -0.18 5.04
C ILE A 109 -5.71 -0.16 6.38
N GLY A 110 -4.60 0.56 6.44
CA GLY A 110 -3.79 0.64 7.65
C GLY A 110 -2.79 1.78 7.60
N VAL A 111 -1.84 1.73 8.50
CA VAL A 111 -0.81 2.75 8.67
C VAL A 111 0.58 2.13 8.74
N SER A 112 1.60 2.96 8.61
CA SER A 112 2.99 2.55 8.75
C SER A 112 3.77 3.61 9.53
N ASN A 113 4.66 3.15 10.40
CA ASN A 113 5.52 3.98 11.25
C ASN A 113 4.76 4.90 12.22
N PHE A 114 3.52 4.55 12.57
CA PHE A 114 2.76 5.27 13.58
C PHE A 114 3.22 4.83 14.97
N TYR A 115 3.69 5.78 15.80
CA TYR A 115 3.93 5.53 17.21
C TYR A 115 2.61 5.36 17.97
N PRO A 116 2.62 4.76 19.16
CA PRO A 116 1.40 4.42 19.90
C PRO A 116 0.41 5.55 20.09
N ASP A 117 0.89 6.76 20.35
CA ASP A 117 0.08 7.97 20.51
C ASP A 117 -0.70 8.32 19.24
N ARG A 118 -0.05 8.32 18.08
CA ARG A 118 -0.68 8.60 16.79
C ARG A 118 -1.55 7.46 16.30
N TYR A 119 -1.17 6.22 16.61
CA TYR A 119 -1.98 5.07 16.26
C TYR A 119 -3.30 5.06 17.03
N ILE A 120 -3.26 5.28 18.34
CA ILE A 120 -4.46 5.34 19.19
C ILE A 120 -5.37 6.49 18.73
N ASP A 121 -4.79 7.64 18.42
CA ASP A 121 -5.51 8.80 17.95
C ASP A 121 -6.30 8.51 16.65
N ILE A 122 -5.63 8.03 15.60
CA ILE A 122 -6.31 7.71 14.34
C ILE A 122 -7.31 6.55 14.50
N ALA A 123 -6.97 5.51 15.26
CA ALA A 123 -7.83 4.36 15.48
C ALA A 123 -9.13 4.72 16.23
N HIS A 124 -9.07 5.76 17.09
CA HIS A 124 -10.24 6.23 17.83
C HIS A 124 -11.24 7.00 16.96
N PHE A 125 -10.75 7.75 15.97
CA PHE A 125 -11.58 8.62 15.14
C PHE A 125 -11.92 8.03 13.75
N ALA A 126 -11.25 6.96 13.34
CA ALA A 126 -11.51 6.30 12.08
C ALA A 126 -12.84 5.52 12.09
N GLU A 127 -13.60 5.58 10.99
CA GLU A 127 -14.76 4.69 10.80
C GLU A 127 -14.31 3.24 10.58
N VAL A 128 -13.21 3.06 9.87
CA VAL A 128 -12.56 1.76 9.62
C VAL A 128 -11.23 1.74 10.36
N VAL A 129 -11.18 0.98 11.45
CA VAL A 129 -9.96 0.86 12.26
C VAL A 129 -8.80 0.32 11.40
N PRO A 130 -7.58 0.90 11.50
CA PRO A 130 -6.42 0.40 10.78
C PRO A 130 -6.17 -1.10 11.06
N ALA A 131 -6.18 -1.91 10.00
CA ALA A 131 -5.95 -3.36 10.11
C ALA A 131 -4.50 -3.71 10.46
N VAL A 132 -3.56 -2.84 10.11
CA VAL A 132 -2.12 -3.04 10.27
C VAL A 132 -1.45 -1.71 10.63
N ASN A 133 -0.45 -1.78 11.49
CA ASN A 133 0.60 -0.76 11.63
C ASN A 133 1.94 -1.43 11.28
N GLN A 134 2.45 -1.14 10.08
CA GLN A 134 3.73 -1.68 9.61
C GLN A 134 4.87 -0.84 10.16
N VAL A 135 5.73 -1.44 10.96
CA VAL A 135 6.87 -0.75 11.58
C VAL A 135 8.18 -1.45 11.25
N GLU A 136 9.26 -0.68 11.19
CA GLU A 136 10.61 -1.23 11.10
C GLU A 136 11.03 -1.75 12.46
N THR A 137 11.42 -3.01 12.52
CA THR A 137 11.93 -3.66 13.74
C THR A 137 13.23 -4.37 13.46
N HIS A 138 14.15 -4.32 14.39
CA HIS A 138 15.44 -5.00 14.32
C HIS A 138 15.60 -5.94 15.50
N VAL A 139 16.38 -7.02 15.28
CA VAL A 139 16.63 -8.05 16.31
C VAL A 139 17.71 -7.63 17.31
N PHE A 140 18.42 -6.51 17.03
CA PHE A 140 19.50 -5.98 17.87
C PHE A 140 19.37 -4.47 18.02
#